data_75522e5ece41eab296b64c4bdd0db8b8
#
_entry.id   75522e5ece41eab296b64c4bdd0db8b8
#
_cell.length_a   1.000
_cell.length_b   1.000
_cell.length_c   1.000
_cell.angle_alpha   90.00
_cell.angle_beta   90.00
_cell.angle_gamma   90.00
#
_symmetry.space_group_name_H-M   'P 1'
#
loop_
_entity.id
_entity.type
_entity.pdbx_description
1 polymer ?
#
loop_
_entity_poly.entity_id
_entity_poly.type
_entity_poly.pdbx_seq_one_letter_code
_entity_poly.pdbx_strand_id
1 'polypeptide(L)'
;MILFDQLTRNCFRGTDRAFAYDGAALELSRRLTKDTELVNELPASVLHFIGSPFLHSENLEDHDMALALNGVTLAKNETAAMYARPHIINHRDIIARFGRYPHRNKAMERDNTEEETAWLESDEVPGWAKSQMK
;
A
#
# COMPACT_ATOMS: atom_id res chain seq x y z
N MET A 1 11.90 -4.23 6.05
CA MET A 1 10.75 -4.00 5.16
C MET A 1 9.71 -5.09 5.31
N ILE A 2 9.96 -6.31 4.83
CA ILE A 2 9.00 -7.44 4.89
C ILE A 2 8.51 -7.70 6.33
N LEU A 3 9.40 -7.64 7.32
CA LEU A 3 9.06 -7.85 8.73
C LEU A 3 8.01 -6.83 9.23
N PHE A 4 8.20 -5.55 8.92
CA PHE A 4 7.33 -4.48 9.43
C PHE A 4 6.04 -4.31 8.61
N ASP A 5 6.07 -4.59 7.32
CA ASP A 5 4.96 -4.35 6.42
C ASP A 5 4.11 -5.60 6.15
N GLN A 6 4.74 -6.73 5.82
CA GLN A 6 4.02 -7.92 5.39
C GLN A 6 3.73 -8.90 6.54
N LEU A 7 4.71 -9.14 7.43
CA LEU A 7 4.57 -10.14 8.48
C LEU A 7 3.54 -9.70 9.54
N THR A 8 3.55 -8.44 9.93
CA THR A 8 2.59 -7.91 10.91
C THR A 8 1.15 -8.00 10.41
N ARG A 9 0.90 -7.70 9.14
CA ARG A 9 -0.43 -7.83 8.53
C ARG A 9 -0.94 -9.26 8.55
N ASN A 10 -0.07 -10.22 8.34
CA ASN A 10 -0.46 -11.63 8.35
C ASN A 10 -0.66 -12.19 9.78
N CYS A 11 0.20 -11.78 10.73
CA CYS A 11 0.15 -12.28 12.11
C CYS A 11 -0.98 -11.66 12.95
N PHE A 12 -1.33 -10.38 12.69
CA PHE A 12 -2.26 -9.62 13.52
C PHE A 12 -3.50 -9.13 12.75
N ARG A 13 -3.88 -9.88 11.71
CA ARG A 13 -5.03 -9.56 10.84
C ARG A 13 -6.30 -9.26 11.67
N GLY A 14 -7.04 -8.23 11.26
CA GLY A 14 -8.27 -7.82 11.93
C GLY A 14 -8.07 -7.00 13.22
N THR A 15 -6.83 -6.66 13.57
CA THR A 15 -6.49 -5.80 14.71
C THR A 15 -5.65 -4.59 14.27
N ASP A 16 -5.61 -3.55 15.10
CA ASP A 16 -4.75 -2.37 14.91
C ASP A 16 -3.26 -2.72 14.85
N ARG A 17 -2.85 -3.79 15.53
CA ARG A 17 -1.46 -4.30 15.52
C ARG A 17 -0.97 -4.67 14.12
N ALA A 18 -1.89 -5.02 13.20
CA ALA A 18 -1.54 -5.28 11.81
C ALA A 18 -0.89 -4.07 11.13
N PHE A 19 -1.18 -2.87 11.60
CA PHE A 19 -0.73 -1.58 11.04
C PHE A 19 0.31 -0.87 11.91
N ALA A 20 0.65 -1.43 13.08
CA ALA A 20 1.48 -0.77 14.10
C ALA A 20 2.88 -0.35 13.59
N TYR A 21 3.41 -1.03 12.59
CA TYR A 21 4.74 -0.76 12.04
C TYR A 21 4.73 -0.14 10.64
N ASP A 22 3.55 0.22 10.12
CA ASP A 22 3.42 0.85 8.79
C ASP A 22 4.26 2.14 8.69
N GLY A 23 4.26 2.97 9.74
CA GLY A 23 5.06 4.19 9.79
C GLY A 23 6.57 3.93 9.71
N ALA A 24 7.07 2.91 10.41
CA ALA A 24 8.48 2.54 10.37
C ALA A 24 8.89 1.98 8.99
N ALA A 25 8.03 1.16 8.38
CA ALA A 25 8.23 0.64 7.04
C ALA A 25 8.25 1.76 6.00
N LEU A 26 7.31 2.71 6.10
CA LEU A 26 7.20 3.86 5.21
C LEU A 26 8.43 4.78 5.31
N GLU A 27 8.89 5.07 6.52
CA GLU A 27 10.09 5.89 6.72
C GLU A 27 11.33 5.23 6.12
N LEU A 28 11.47 3.91 6.29
CA LEU A 28 12.56 3.16 5.64
C LEU A 28 12.47 3.25 4.11
N SER A 29 11.28 3.11 3.54
CA SER A 29 11.05 3.27 2.09
C SER A 29 11.43 4.66 1.61
N ARG A 30 11.00 5.71 2.32
CA ARG A 30 11.35 7.10 1.99
C ARG A 30 12.86 7.36 2.04
N ARG A 31 13.57 6.75 2.98
CA ARG A 31 15.03 6.87 3.07
C ARG A 31 15.72 6.17 1.90
N LEU A 32 15.32 4.94 1.58
CA LEU A 32 15.90 4.18 0.48
C LEU A 32 15.66 4.84 -0.89
N THR A 33 14.48 5.43 -1.10
CA THR A 33 14.13 6.06 -2.37
C THR A 33 14.78 7.42 -2.61
N LYS A 34 15.38 8.03 -1.58
CA LYS A 34 16.22 9.24 -1.74
C LYS A 34 17.54 8.95 -2.45
N ASP A 35 18.04 7.73 -2.35
CA ASP A 35 19.24 7.29 -3.04
C ASP A 35 18.88 6.75 -4.43
N THR A 36 18.96 7.62 -5.42
CA THR A 36 18.60 7.29 -6.81
C THR A 36 19.56 6.29 -7.46
N GLU A 37 20.83 6.29 -7.07
CA GLU A 37 21.82 5.31 -7.54
C GLU A 37 21.44 3.91 -7.04
N LEU A 38 21.18 3.79 -5.73
CA LEU A 38 20.71 2.54 -5.12
C LEU A 38 19.44 2.03 -5.81
N VAL A 39 18.43 2.89 -6.00
CA VAL A 39 17.16 2.52 -6.65
C VAL A 39 17.41 2.01 -8.07
N ASN A 40 18.33 2.63 -8.80
CA ASN A 40 18.67 2.21 -10.16
C ASN A 40 19.46 0.89 -10.20
N GLU A 41 20.20 0.53 -9.17
CA GLU A 41 20.95 -0.73 -9.10
C GLU A 41 20.08 -1.92 -8.62
N LEU A 42 19.04 -1.67 -7.82
CA LEU A 42 18.21 -2.70 -7.23
C LEU A 42 17.36 -3.44 -8.29
N PRO A 43 17.19 -4.76 -8.15
CA PRO A 43 16.32 -5.53 -9.03
C PRO A 43 14.84 -5.18 -8.81
N ALA A 44 14.02 -5.39 -9.84
CA ALA A 44 12.58 -5.11 -9.84
C ALA A 44 11.84 -5.74 -8.65
N SER A 45 12.22 -6.97 -8.25
CA SER A 45 11.62 -7.67 -7.10
C SER A 45 11.86 -6.94 -5.77
N VAL A 46 13.02 -6.33 -5.59
CA VAL A 46 13.35 -5.54 -4.39
C VAL A 46 12.62 -4.20 -4.41
N LEU A 47 12.54 -3.56 -5.58
CA LEU A 47 11.76 -2.31 -5.74
C LEU A 47 10.28 -2.49 -5.40
N HIS A 48 9.70 -3.65 -5.70
CA HIS A 48 8.35 -4.00 -5.29
C HIS A 48 8.17 -3.91 -3.75
N PHE A 49 9.09 -4.50 -2.98
CA PHE A 49 9.01 -4.45 -1.50
C PHE A 49 9.29 -3.05 -0.94
N ILE A 50 10.15 -2.26 -1.59
CA ILE A 50 10.39 -0.86 -1.22
C ILE A 50 9.15 -0.01 -1.53
N GLY A 51 8.41 -0.33 -2.57
CA GLY A 51 7.17 0.36 -2.97
C GLY A 51 5.96 0.02 -2.10
N SER A 52 5.90 -1.18 -1.53
CA SER A 52 4.75 -1.65 -0.74
C SER A 52 4.32 -0.71 0.39
N PRO A 53 5.21 -0.18 1.26
CA PRO A 53 4.80 0.72 2.33
C PRO A 53 4.15 2.01 1.85
N PHE A 54 4.52 2.51 0.68
CA PHE A 54 3.85 3.66 0.07
C PHE A 54 2.39 3.37 -0.28
N LEU A 55 2.09 2.13 -0.73
CA LEU A 55 0.71 1.70 -1.01
C LEU A 55 -0.13 1.54 0.25
N HIS A 56 0.52 1.32 1.38
CA HIS A 56 -0.16 1.12 2.65
C HIS A 56 -0.38 2.43 3.43
N SER A 57 0.21 3.53 2.98
CA SER A 57 -0.01 4.87 3.53
C SER A 57 -1.42 5.38 3.23
N GLU A 58 -1.97 6.17 4.13
CA GLU A 58 -3.21 6.92 3.92
C GLU A 58 -2.94 8.36 3.42
N ASN A 59 -1.75 8.62 2.84
CA ASN A 59 -1.40 9.89 2.20
C ASN A 59 -1.26 9.70 0.69
N LEU A 60 -1.98 10.51 -0.09
CA LEU A 60 -2.01 10.41 -1.56
C LEU A 60 -0.63 10.61 -2.21
N GLU A 61 0.21 11.48 -1.65
CA GLU A 61 1.57 11.73 -2.16
C GLU A 61 2.45 10.47 -2.11
N ASP A 62 2.25 9.61 -1.11
CA ASP A 62 2.98 8.34 -1.03
C ASP A 62 2.59 7.39 -2.16
N HIS A 63 1.34 7.39 -2.59
CA HIS A 63 0.89 6.62 -3.75
C HIS A 63 1.50 7.13 -5.06
N ASP A 64 1.73 8.43 -5.19
CA ASP A 64 2.46 8.99 -6.33
C ASP A 64 3.92 8.54 -6.34
N MET A 65 4.56 8.39 -5.18
CA MET A 65 5.89 7.77 -5.06
C MET A 65 5.90 6.29 -5.48
N ALA A 66 4.86 5.52 -5.12
CA ALA A 66 4.73 4.14 -5.59
C ALA A 66 4.62 4.06 -7.12
N LEU A 67 3.89 4.96 -7.75
CA LEU A 67 3.81 5.07 -9.22
C LEU A 67 5.16 5.43 -9.84
N ALA A 68 5.92 6.34 -9.24
CA ALA A 68 7.25 6.71 -9.71
C ALA A 68 8.22 5.51 -9.65
N LEU A 69 8.22 4.74 -8.56
CA LEU A 69 9.00 3.49 -8.45
C LEU A 69 8.57 2.43 -9.45
N ASN A 70 7.27 2.33 -9.74
CA ASN A 70 6.77 1.45 -10.79
C ASN A 70 7.31 1.85 -12.18
N GLY A 71 7.51 3.15 -12.43
CA GLY A 71 8.17 3.64 -13.63
C GLY A 71 9.63 3.17 -13.74
N VAL A 72 10.39 3.16 -12.64
CA VAL A 72 11.75 2.59 -12.60
C VAL A 72 11.72 1.07 -12.82
N THR A 73 10.73 0.39 -12.21
CA THR A 73 10.54 -1.06 -12.40
C THR A 73 10.24 -1.38 -13.87
N LEU A 74 9.46 -0.55 -14.57
CA LEU A 74 9.10 -0.73 -15.98
C LEU A 74 10.36 -0.81 -16.87
N ALA A 75 11.35 0.04 -16.62
CA ALA A 75 12.60 0.03 -17.36
C ALA A 75 13.46 -1.24 -17.15
N LYS A 76 13.24 -1.94 -16.02
CA LYS A 76 14.00 -3.15 -15.64
C LYS A 76 13.26 -4.45 -15.98
N ASN A 77 11.95 -4.46 -15.78
CA ASN A 77 11.08 -5.62 -15.97
C ASN A 77 9.65 -5.15 -16.28
N GLU A 78 9.35 -5.08 -17.56
CA GLU A 78 8.05 -4.62 -18.06
C GLU A 78 6.89 -5.48 -17.53
N THR A 79 7.04 -6.79 -17.55
CA THR A 79 6.00 -7.72 -17.06
C THR A 79 5.67 -7.48 -15.59
N ALA A 80 6.69 -7.34 -14.74
CA ALA A 80 6.49 -7.08 -13.31
C ALA A 80 5.82 -5.71 -13.08
N ALA A 81 6.24 -4.67 -13.81
CA ALA A 81 5.66 -3.34 -13.70
C ALA A 81 4.19 -3.30 -14.16
N MET A 82 3.88 -3.94 -15.27
CA MET A 82 2.53 -4.02 -15.82
C MET A 82 1.59 -4.82 -14.90
N TYR A 83 2.10 -5.86 -14.24
CA TYR A 83 1.33 -6.61 -13.26
C TYR A 83 1.04 -5.79 -11.99
N ALA A 84 2.03 -5.03 -11.49
CA ALA A 84 1.89 -4.24 -10.27
C ALA A 84 1.02 -2.99 -10.45
N ARG A 85 1.05 -2.36 -11.63
CA ARG A 85 0.41 -1.06 -11.89
C ARG A 85 -1.08 -0.99 -11.55
N PRO A 86 -1.94 -1.96 -11.91
CA PRO A 86 -3.36 -1.92 -11.54
C PRO A 86 -3.58 -1.94 -10.02
N HIS A 87 -2.74 -2.66 -9.27
CA HIS A 87 -2.80 -2.68 -7.81
C HIS A 87 -2.45 -1.32 -7.21
N ILE A 88 -1.41 -0.66 -7.75
CA ILE A 88 -0.99 0.68 -7.31
C ILE A 88 -2.11 1.68 -7.55
N ILE A 89 -2.69 1.69 -8.74
CA ILE A 89 -3.80 2.58 -9.10
C ILE A 89 -5.01 2.33 -8.21
N ASN A 90 -5.38 1.07 -8.00
CA ASN A 90 -6.53 0.73 -7.16
C ASN A 90 -6.39 1.22 -5.72
N HIS A 91 -5.20 1.06 -5.11
CA HIS A 91 -4.93 1.60 -3.78
C HIS A 91 -5.02 3.13 -3.76
N ARG A 92 -4.39 3.78 -4.75
CA ARG A 92 -4.40 5.24 -4.89
C ARG A 92 -5.80 5.81 -5.02
N ASP A 93 -6.66 5.18 -5.82
CA ASP A 93 -8.04 5.63 -6.06
C ASP A 93 -8.88 5.60 -4.77
N ILE A 94 -8.68 4.60 -3.91
CA ILE A 94 -9.36 4.53 -2.61
C ILE A 94 -8.92 5.71 -1.74
N ILE A 95 -7.63 6.01 -1.67
CA ILE A 95 -7.12 7.14 -0.90
C ILE A 95 -7.56 8.49 -1.51
N ALA A 96 -7.58 8.60 -2.83
CA ALA A 96 -8.08 9.80 -3.50
C ALA A 96 -9.58 10.05 -3.20
N ARG A 97 -10.38 8.97 -3.09
CA ARG A 97 -11.82 9.05 -2.82
C ARG A 97 -12.14 9.32 -1.36
N PHE A 98 -11.50 8.59 -0.43
CA PHE A 98 -11.88 8.60 0.99
C PHE A 98 -10.85 9.31 1.89
N GLY A 99 -9.64 9.57 1.41
CA GLY A 99 -8.53 10.10 2.23
C GLY A 99 -7.95 9.09 3.22
N ARG A 100 -8.51 7.87 3.27
CA ARG A 100 -8.11 6.77 4.15
C ARG A 100 -8.60 5.44 3.59
N TYR A 101 -8.20 4.33 4.23
CA TYR A 101 -8.69 3.00 3.91
C TYR A 101 -9.90 2.63 4.75
N PRO A 102 -11.16 2.66 4.22
CA PRO A 102 -12.36 2.34 5.00
C PRO A 102 -12.35 0.94 5.59
N HIS A 103 -11.76 -0.05 4.91
CA HIS A 103 -11.67 -1.43 5.40
C HIS A 103 -10.84 -1.58 6.69
N ARG A 104 -10.04 -0.58 7.07
CA ARG A 104 -9.29 -0.53 8.34
C ARG A 104 -10.08 0.08 9.49
N ASN A 105 -11.19 0.77 9.21
CA ASN A 105 -11.91 1.57 10.21
C ASN A 105 -12.28 0.74 11.44
N LYS A 106 -12.84 -0.45 11.25
CA LYS A 106 -13.21 -1.34 12.36
C LYS A 106 -12.00 -1.72 13.23
N ALA A 107 -10.88 -2.10 12.63
CA ALA A 107 -9.67 -2.50 13.36
C ALA A 107 -8.99 -1.31 14.07
N MET A 108 -9.15 -0.10 13.55
CA MET A 108 -8.59 1.14 14.08
C MET A 108 -9.60 1.95 14.93
N GLU A 109 -10.75 1.36 15.24
CA GLU A 109 -11.82 2.00 16.05
C GLU A 109 -12.26 3.36 15.48
N ARG A 110 -12.37 3.44 14.14
CA ARG A 110 -12.83 4.65 13.43
C ARG A 110 -14.25 4.45 12.93
N ASP A 111 -15.10 5.47 13.09
CA ASP A 111 -16.46 5.47 12.53
C ASP A 111 -16.42 5.60 11.01
N ASN A 112 -17.31 4.88 10.34
CA ASN A 112 -17.51 5.00 8.90
C ASN A 112 -18.37 6.23 8.60
N THR A 113 -18.08 6.90 7.47
CA THR A 113 -19.06 7.79 6.85
C THR A 113 -20.15 6.98 6.14
N GLU A 114 -21.25 7.63 5.73
CA GLU A 114 -22.30 6.98 4.95
C GLU A 114 -21.75 6.44 3.62
N GLU A 115 -20.87 7.20 2.95
CA GLU A 115 -20.24 6.79 1.70
C GLU A 115 -19.30 5.59 1.90
N GLU A 116 -18.51 5.58 2.96
CA GLU A 116 -17.63 4.45 3.30
C GLU A 116 -18.45 3.19 3.61
N THR A 117 -19.57 3.32 4.33
CA THR A 117 -20.47 2.19 4.62
C THR A 117 -21.03 1.61 3.32
N ALA A 118 -21.56 2.46 2.45
CA ALA A 118 -22.09 2.04 1.16
C ALA A 118 -21.02 1.33 0.30
N TRP A 119 -19.79 1.85 0.29
CA TRP A 119 -18.69 1.23 -0.44
C TRP A 119 -18.29 -0.12 0.17
N LEU A 120 -18.19 -0.22 1.50
CA LEU A 120 -17.82 -1.47 2.19
C LEU A 120 -18.83 -2.60 1.96
N GLU A 121 -20.08 -2.28 1.72
CA GLU A 121 -21.17 -3.23 1.42
C GLU A 121 -21.27 -3.56 -0.08
N SER A 122 -20.56 -2.84 -0.94
CA SER A 122 -20.62 -3.00 -2.39
C SER A 122 -19.66 -4.07 -2.92
N ASP A 123 -19.82 -4.41 -4.19
CA ASP A 123 -18.89 -5.28 -4.92
C ASP A 123 -17.60 -4.56 -5.36
N GLU A 124 -17.54 -3.22 -5.19
CA GLU A 124 -16.37 -2.41 -5.53
C GLU A 124 -15.16 -2.67 -4.59
N VAL A 125 -15.40 -3.21 -3.40
CA VAL A 125 -14.34 -3.50 -2.44
C VAL A 125 -13.41 -4.58 -3.00
N PRO A 126 -12.11 -4.26 -3.21
CA PRO A 126 -11.18 -5.22 -3.79
C PRO A 126 -10.93 -6.42 -2.86
N GLY A 127 -10.64 -7.58 -3.45
CA GLY A 127 -10.44 -8.82 -2.71
C GLY A 127 -9.34 -8.73 -1.64
N TRP A 128 -8.28 -7.97 -1.89
CA TRP A 128 -7.22 -7.75 -0.91
C TRP A 128 -7.71 -6.96 0.32
N ALA A 129 -8.61 -5.99 0.15
CA ALA A 129 -9.21 -5.26 1.27
C ALA A 129 -10.20 -6.16 2.03
N LYS A 130 -11.05 -6.91 1.32
CA LYS A 130 -11.96 -7.89 1.94
C LYS A 130 -11.22 -8.92 2.81
N SER A 131 -10.04 -9.33 2.40
CA SER A 131 -9.23 -10.31 3.14
C SER A 131 -8.68 -9.78 4.47
N GLN A 132 -8.56 -8.45 4.61
CA GLN A 132 -8.06 -7.81 5.84
C GLN A 132 -9.15 -7.54 6.88
N MET A 133 -10.42 -7.60 6.48
CA MET A 133 -11.56 -7.37 7.37
C MET A 133 -12.02 -8.63 8.14
N LYS A 134 -11.41 -9.79 7.87
CA LYS A 134 -11.80 -11.10 8.43
C LYS A 134 -11.13 -11.38 9.75
#